data_08fe8ba52d0481c99bfd14644bb1934a
#
_entry.id   08fe8ba52d0481c99bfd14644bb1934a
#
_cell.length_a   1.000
_cell.length_b   1.000
_cell.length_c   1.000
_cell.angle_alpha   90.00
_cell.angle_beta   90.00
_cell.angle_gamma   90.00
#
_symmetry.space_group_name_H-M   'P 1'
#
loop_
_entity.id
_entity.type
_entity.pdbx_description
1 polymer ?
#
loop_
_entity_poly.entity_id
_entity_poly.type
_entity_poly.pdbx_seq_one_letter_code
_entity_poly.pdbx_strand_id
1 'polypeptide(L)'
;MDEHIVETVAAAKINGETFGPYKNYCKGERDIVVCGAGPTLQNYKPIDGALHMAVNRAFIYDKVNFEFIYSIDFDGILMCQQELIEYHPEKCVKFLATSDSPDIKKIPESFALKCNAKRF
;
A
#
# COMPACT_ATOMS: atom_id res chain seq x y z
N MET A 1 10.86 -9.17 -8.86
CA MET A 1 9.62 -8.76 -8.19
C MET A 1 8.97 -7.69 -9.01
N ASP A 2 7.72 -7.84 -9.32
CA ASP A 2 7.09 -7.02 -10.33
C ASP A 2 5.57 -7.09 -10.17
N GLU A 3 4.83 -7.19 -11.25
CA GLU A 3 3.38 -7.32 -11.25
C GLU A 3 2.87 -8.45 -10.36
N HIS A 4 3.73 -9.42 -10.02
CA HIS A 4 3.34 -10.54 -9.18
C HIS A 4 2.86 -10.08 -7.80
N ILE A 5 3.50 -9.06 -7.21
CA ILE A 5 3.08 -8.51 -5.93
C ILE A 5 1.67 -7.93 -6.04
N VAL A 6 1.41 -7.13 -7.07
CA VAL A 6 0.08 -6.53 -7.28
C VAL A 6 -0.95 -7.61 -7.55
N GLU A 7 -0.59 -8.62 -8.33
CA GLU A 7 -1.47 -9.74 -8.65
C GLU A 7 -1.81 -10.55 -7.40
N THR A 8 -0.83 -10.78 -6.52
CA THR A 8 -1.05 -11.48 -5.26
C THR A 8 -2.01 -10.72 -4.35
N VAL A 9 -1.84 -9.41 -4.24
CA VAL A 9 -2.73 -8.55 -3.45
C VAL A 9 -4.14 -8.60 -4.05
N ALA A 10 -4.27 -8.54 -5.36
CA ALA A 10 -5.56 -8.63 -6.03
C ALA A 10 -6.23 -9.98 -5.77
N ALA A 11 -5.46 -11.07 -5.79
CA ALA A 11 -5.97 -12.41 -5.55
C ALA A 11 -6.48 -12.61 -4.12
N ALA A 12 -6.00 -11.82 -3.16
CA ALA A 12 -6.50 -11.87 -1.79
C ALA A 12 -7.92 -11.34 -1.67
N LYS A 13 -8.38 -10.57 -2.65
CA LYS A 13 -9.73 -10.02 -2.67
C LYS A 13 -10.71 -11.06 -3.22
N ILE A 14 -11.67 -11.47 -2.40
CA ILE A 14 -12.60 -12.55 -2.74
C ILE A 14 -13.38 -12.25 -4.01
N ASN A 15 -13.94 -11.06 -4.13
CA ASN A 15 -14.75 -10.69 -5.30
C ASN A 15 -13.95 -9.98 -6.39
N GLY A 16 -12.72 -9.62 -6.13
CA GLY A 16 -11.84 -8.97 -7.07
C GLY A 16 -12.16 -7.52 -7.42
N GLU A 17 -13.27 -6.98 -6.94
CA GLU A 17 -13.71 -5.64 -7.35
C GLU A 17 -12.73 -4.54 -6.95
N THR A 18 -12.20 -4.61 -5.74
CA THR A 18 -11.28 -3.58 -5.24
C THR A 18 -9.97 -3.56 -6.00
N PHE A 19 -9.42 -4.73 -6.27
CA PHE A 19 -8.12 -4.86 -6.91
C PHE A 19 -8.21 -5.17 -8.40
N GLY A 20 -9.41 -5.48 -8.91
CA GLY A 20 -9.60 -5.88 -10.29
C GLY A 20 -8.94 -4.97 -11.33
N PRO A 21 -9.08 -3.63 -11.21
CA PRO A 21 -8.45 -2.72 -12.18
C PRO A 21 -6.92 -2.76 -12.16
N TYR A 22 -6.34 -3.30 -11.09
CA TYR A 22 -4.89 -3.34 -10.91
C TYR A 22 -4.30 -4.73 -11.14
N LYS A 23 -5.16 -5.73 -11.38
CA LYS A 23 -4.69 -7.08 -11.66
C LYS A 23 -3.85 -7.02 -12.94
N ASN A 24 -2.66 -7.60 -12.89
CA ASN A 24 -1.70 -7.59 -13.99
C ASN A 24 -1.26 -6.16 -14.42
N TYR A 25 -1.41 -5.20 -13.54
CA TYR A 25 -0.99 -3.82 -13.80
C TYR A 25 0.50 -3.78 -14.15
N CYS A 26 0.84 -3.19 -15.27
CA CYS A 26 2.22 -3.15 -15.79
C CYS A 26 2.89 -4.52 -15.91
N LYS A 27 2.11 -5.55 -16.21
CA LYS A 27 2.62 -6.92 -16.28
C LYS A 27 3.82 -7.03 -17.22
N GLY A 28 4.96 -7.46 -16.67
CA GLY A 28 6.19 -7.68 -17.44
C GLY A 28 6.89 -6.41 -17.89
N GLU A 29 6.37 -5.23 -17.58
CA GLU A 29 6.93 -3.96 -18.04
C GLU A 29 7.79 -3.26 -16.98
N ARG A 30 7.44 -3.41 -15.71
CA ARG A 30 8.12 -2.73 -14.62
C ARG A 30 8.24 -3.62 -13.39
N ASP A 31 9.35 -3.47 -12.69
CA ASP A 31 9.53 -4.13 -11.40
C ASP A 31 8.70 -3.41 -10.33
N ILE A 32 8.29 -4.15 -9.32
CA ILE A 32 7.63 -3.59 -8.14
C ILE A 32 8.50 -3.88 -6.93
N VAL A 33 8.89 -2.83 -6.23
CA VAL A 33 9.69 -2.93 -4.99
C VAL A 33 8.75 -2.70 -3.81
N VAL A 34 8.71 -3.67 -2.91
CA VAL A 34 7.89 -3.57 -1.69
C VAL A 34 8.80 -3.13 -0.55
N CYS A 35 8.44 -2.02 0.10
CA CYS A 35 9.21 -1.43 1.17
C CYS A 35 8.48 -1.58 2.50
N GLY A 36 9.08 -2.31 3.42
CA GLY A 36 8.63 -2.35 4.81
C GLY A 36 9.21 -1.20 5.61
N ALA A 37 8.63 -0.93 6.77
CA ALA A 37 9.02 0.20 7.62
C ALA A 37 10.18 -0.13 8.58
N GLY A 38 11.00 -1.12 8.27
CA GLY A 38 12.14 -1.49 9.10
C GLY A 38 13.29 -0.47 9.03
N PRO A 39 14.25 -0.58 9.95
CA PRO A 39 15.34 0.41 10.04
C PRO A 39 16.27 0.44 8.81
N THR A 40 16.30 -0.64 8.04
CA THR A 40 17.15 -0.71 6.84
C THR A 40 16.59 0.11 5.66
N LEU A 41 15.34 0.54 5.74
CA LEU A 41 14.72 1.31 4.67
C LEU A 41 15.51 2.59 4.36
N GLN A 42 16.08 3.25 5.37
CA GLN A 42 16.86 4.48 5.16
C GLN A 42 18.09 4.28 4.29
N ASN A 43 18.52 3.05 4.09
CA ASN A 43 19.65 2.74 3.23
C ASN A 43 19.25 2.34 1.82
N TYR A 44 17.94 2.27 1.56
CA TYR A 44 17.46 1.90 0.24
C TYR A 44 17.67 3.04 -0.75
N LYS A 45 18.22 2.70 -1.91
CA LYS A 45 18.37 3.63 -3.02
C LYS A 45 17.35 3.27 -4.09
N PRO A 46 16.43 4.17 -4.41
CA PRO A 46 15.35 3.86 -5.36
C PRO A 46 15.87 3.35 -6.70
N ILE A 47 15.26 2.27 -7.17
CA ILE A 47 15.56 1.70 -8.48
C ILE A 47 14.78 2.48 -9.53
N ASP A 48 15.47 3.07 -10.47
CA ASP A 48 14.84 3.83 -11.55
C ASP A 48 13.89 2.96 -12.37
N GLY A 49 12.73 3.50 -12.65
CA GLY A 49 11.72 2.81 -13.45
C GLY A 49 10.89 1.79 -12.71
N ALA A 50 11.23 1.45 -11.46
CA ALA A 50 10.44 0.52 -10.67
C ALA A 50 9.21 1.21 -10.06
N LEU A 51 8.14 0.47 -9.90
CA LEU A 51 7.01 0.88 -9.07
C LEU A 51 7.34 0.57 -7.61
N HIS A 52 6.85 1.38 -6.71
CA HIS A 52 7.11 1.19 -5.28
C HIS A 52 5.82 1.05 -4.50
N MET A 53 5.77 0.05 -3.64
CA MET A 53 4.65 -0.17 -2.71
C MET A 53 5.16 -0.06 -1.29
N ALA A 54 4.58 0.83 -0.50
CA ALA A 54 4.88 0.95 0.91
C ALA A 54 3.94 0.05 1.72
N VAL A 55 4.49 -0.62 2.73
CA VAL A 55 3.71 -1.36 3.70
C VAL A 55 3.70 -0.56 5.00
N ASN A 56 2.51 -0.29 5.53
CA ASN A 56 2.30 0.50 6.73
C ASN A 56 2.96 1.89 6.59
N ARG A 57 3.72 2.31 7.59
CA ARG A 57 4.30 3.66 7.63
C ARG A 57 5.53 3.86 6.75
N ALA A 58 5.91 2.87 5.96
CA ALA A 58 7.08 3.01 5.07
C ALA A 58 6.93 4.18 4.10
N PHE A 59 5.71 4.61 3.81
CA PHE A 59 5.47 5.73 2.89
C PHE A 59 6.04 7.06 3.39
N ILE A 60 6.37 7.18 4.67
CA ILE A 60 6.98 8.39 5.24
C ILE A 60 8.41 8.59 4.74
N TYR A 61 9.05 7.53 4.25
CA TYR A 61 10.37 7.64 3.67
C TYR A 61 10.33 8.54 2.44
N ASP A 62 10.96 9.70 2.53
CA ASP A 62 10.81 10.79 1.57
C ASP A 62 11.65 10.65 0.30
N LYS A 63 12.55 9.69 0.24
CA LYS A 63 13.40 9.46 -0.94
C LYS A 63 12.77 8.57 -2.00
N VAL A 64 11.55 8.09 -1.73
CA VAL A 64 10.81 7.25 -2.66
C VAL A 64 9.42 7.85 -2.85
N ASN A 65 8.97 7.89 -4.10
CA ASN A 65 7.57 8.18 -4.42
C ASN A 65 6.84 6.85 -4.55
N PHE A 66 5.90 6.60 -3.65
CA PHE A 66 5.17 5.35 -3.65
C PHE A 66 3.92 5.46 -4.50
N GLU A 67 3.78 4.56 -5.47
CA GLU A 67 2.56 4.43 -6.27
C GLU A 67 1.46 3.70 -5.51
N PHE A 68 1.85 2.86 -4.54
CA PHE A 68 0.91 2.07 -3.75
C PHE A 68 1.27 2.11 -2.28
N ILE A 69 0.25 2.11 -1.41
CA ILE A 69 0.41 1.91 0.03
C ILE A 69 -0.56 0.81 0.44
N TYR A 70 -0.08 -0.11 1.28
CA TYR A 70 -0.84 -1.28 1.71
C TYR A 70 -0.76 -1.40 3.23
N SER A 71 -1.91 -1.59 3.89
CA SER A 71 -1.93 -1.88 5.32
C SER A 71 -3.12 -2.75 5.68
N ILE A 72 -2.91 -3.68 6.61
CA ILE A 72 -3.97 -4.54 7.15
C ILE A 72 -4.24 -4.23 8.62
N ASP A 73 -3.37 -3.49 9.27
CA ASP A 73 -3.44 -3.27 10.72
C ASP A 73 -3.38 -1.77 11.01
N PHE A 74 -4.42 -1.26 11.67
CA PHE A 74 -4.50 0.16 11.99
C PHE A 74 -3.34 0.62 12.90
N ASP A 75 -2.85 -0.26 13.77
CA ASP A 75 -1.70 0.08 14.61
C ASP A 75 -0.46 0.40 13.79
N GLY A 76 -0.33 -0.19 12.61
CA GLY A 76 0.81 0.05 11.73
C GLY A 76 0.85 1.46 11.13
N ILE A 77 -0.28 2.17 11.17
CA ILE A 77 -0.40 3.53 10.59
C ILE A 77 -0.96 4.53 11.58
N LEU A 78 -1.14 4.13 12.84
CA LEU A 78 -1.82 4.94 13.84
C LEU A 78 -1.14 6.30 14.08
N MET A 79 0.19 6.33 14.03
CA MET A 79 0.96 7.54 14.29
C MET A 79 1.10 8.46 13.08
N CYS A 80 0.63 8.05 11.92
CA CYS A 80 0.79 8.81 10.69
C CYS A 80 -0.51 8.93 9.89
N GLN A 81 -1.63 9.03 10.60
CA GLN A 81 -2.95 9.07 9.95
C GLN A 81 -3.10 10.25 8.99
N GLN A 82 -2.76 11.44 9.45
CA GLN A 82 -2.92 12.63 8.62
C GLN A 82 -1.98 12.61 7.42
N GLU A 83 -0.76 12.16 7.62
CA GLU A 83 0.20 12.01 6.54
C GLU A 83 -0.30 11.03 5.48
N LEU A 84 -0.94 9.94 5.89
CA LEU A 84 -1.49 8.97 4.96
C LEU A 84 -2.66 9.55 4.15
N ILE A 85 -3.53 10.32 4.81
CA ILE A 85 -4.64 10.99 4.13
C ILE A 85 -4.12 11.92 3.04
N GLU A 86 -3.06 12.66 3.35
CA GLU A 86 -2.50 13.70 2.47
C GLU A 86 -1.50 13.18 1.45
N TYR A 87 -1.07 11.93 1.58
CA TYR A 87 -0.02 11.41 0.71
C TYR A 87 -0.52 11.23 -0.71
N HIS A 88 -0.10 12.12 -1.60
CA HIS A 88 -0.40 12.09 -3.05
C HIS A 88 -1.80 11.54 -3.38
N PRO A 89 -2.88 12.21 -2.92
CA PRO A 89 -4.22 11.62 -2.98
C PRO A 89 -4.71 11.28 -4.39
N GLU A 90 -4.13 11.89 -5.42
CA GLU A 90 -4.51 11.62 -6.81
C GLU A 90 -3.55 10.68 -7.53
N LYS A 91 -2.39 10.39 -6.94
CA LYS A 91 -1.34 9.60 -7.61
C LYS A 91 -1.03 8.30 -6.92
N CYS A 92 -1.25 8.22 -5.62
CA CYS A 92 -0.95 7.02 -4.84
C CYS A 92 -2.24 6.28 -4.53
N VAL A 93 -2.28 4.99 -4.89
CA VAL A 93 -3.43 4.14 -4.59
C VAL A 93 -3.19 3.48 -3.23
N LYS A 94 -4.15 3.61 -2.33
CA LYS A 94 -4.06 3.09 -0.97
C LYS A 94 -4.99 1.90 -0.82
N PHE A 95 -4.45 0.78 -0.35
CA PHE A 95 -5.19 -0.45 -0.09
C PHE A 95 -5.23 -0.68 1.41
N LEU A 96 -6.40 -0.54 2.02
CA LEU A 96 -6.58 -0.69 3.45
C LEU A 96 -7.58 -1.83 3.72
N ALA A 97 -7.11 -2.86 4.42
CA ALA A 97 -7.87 -4.07 4.64
C ALA A 97 -9.07 -3.86 5.58
N THR A 98 -10.07 -4.72 5.44
CA THR A 98 -11.22 -4.76 6.34
C THR A 98 -11.05 -5.80 7.45
N SER A 99 -9.89 -6.42 7.56
CA SER A 99 -9.61 -7.49 8.51
C SER A 99 -9.99 -7.13 9.94
N ASP A 100 -10.57 -8.09 10.63
CA ASP A 100 -11.00 -7.95 12.01
C ASP A 100 -10.65 -9.25 12.74
N SER A 101 -9.60 -9.20 13.55
CA SER A 101 -9.16 -10.36 14.33
C SER A 101 -8.52 -9.90 15.63
N PRO A 102 -8.35 -10.80 16.61
CA PRO A 102 -7.72 -10.43 17.88
C PRO A 102 -6.30 -9.88 17.74
N ASP A 103 -5.61 -10.25 16.67
CA ASP A 103 -4.21 -9.88 16.46
C ASP A 103 -4.04 -8.66 15.55
N ILE A 104 -5.14 -8.15 14.98
CA ILE A 104 -5.11 -7.05 14.02
C ILE A 104 -6.12 -5.99 14.45
N LYS A 105 -5.65 -4.77 14.60
CA LYS A 105 -6.56 -3.66 14.87
C LYS A 105 -7.23 -3.23 13.57
N LYS A 106 -8.55 -3.33 13.54
CA LYS A 106 -9.34 -2.99 12.36
C LYS A 106 -9.16 -1.53 11.94
N ILE A 107 -8.99 -1.32 10.65
CA ILE A 107 -8.90 0.02 10.08
C ILE A 107 -10.33 0.58 9.96
N PRO A 108 -10.64 1.71 10.63
CA PRO A 108 -12.00 2.26 10.59
C PRO A 108 -12.41 2.67 9.18
N GLU A 109 -13.67 2.43 8.85
CA GLU A 109 -14.23 2.82 7.55
C GLU A 109 -14.13 4.32 7.32
N SER A 110 -14.41 5.12 8.35
CA SER A 110 -14.34 6.57 8.24
C SER A 110 -12.93 7.06 7.88
N PHE A 111 -11.91 6.42 8.44
CA PHE A 111 -10.53 6.75 8.11
C PHE A 111 -10.20 6.37 6.67
N ALA A 112 -10.62 5.17 6.26
CA ALA A 112 -10.37 4.70 4.90
C ALA A 112 -11.03 5.60 3.86
N LEU A 113 -12.22 6.11 4.15
CA LEU A 113 -12.90 7.07 3.28
C LEU A 113 -12.10 8.36 3.13
N LYS A 114 -11.53 8.87 4.23
CA LYS A 114 -10.69 10.06 4.19
C LYS A 114 -9.45 9.86 3.33
N CYS A 115 -8.94 8.63 3.28
CA CYS A 115 -7.79 8.28 2.45
C CYS A 115 -8.16 8.01 1.00
N ASN A 116 -9.44 7.96 0.67
CA ASN A 116 -9.93 7.48 -0.62
C ASN A 116 -9.38 6.09 -0.93
N ALA A 117 -9.29 5.25 0.08
CA ALA A 117 -8.65 3.95 -0.01
C ALA A 117 -9.55 2.90 -0.66
N LYS A 118 -8.89 1.94 -1.30
CA LYS A 118 -9.55 0.71 -1.75
C LYS A 118 -9.57 -0.27 -0.58
N ARG A 119 -10.71 -0.92 -0.34
CA ARG A 119 -10.87 -1.87 0.75
C ARG A 119 -10.75 -3.30 0.23
N PHE A 120 -10.26 -4.19 1.08
CA PHE A 120 -10.18 -5.61 0.72
C PHE A 120 -10.26 -6.51 1.94
#